data_590af15061cbdcbeebe95afcf603f28a
#
_entry.id   590af15061cbdcbeebe95afcf603f28a
#
_cell.length_a   1.000
_cell.length_b   1.000
_cell.length_c   1.000
_cell.angle_alpha   90.00
_cell.angle_beta   90.00
_cell.angle_gamma   90.00
#
_symmetry.space_group_name_H-M   'P 1'
#
loop_
_entity.id
_entity.type
_entity.pdbx_description
1 polymer ?
#
loop_
_entity_poly.entity_id
_entity_poly.type
_entity_poly.pdbx_seq_one_letter_code
_entity_poly.pdbx_strand_id
1 'polypeptide(L)'
;MLFRSTPPDNHQLTRIILRRRLSYTPGEGNTYSNFGYMLLSQIIERVSGQPYEQFMCERLFAPAGCHDFHLARNYYENKRPNEVRYYMHNTATPSLEFNNSGRMVVRCYGENDIEHLNGAGGWCASAPELCRFIAAIDGRKGVDDVLSAESVGLMTEDRHDEHAFSLGWNKTPKNGPWVRTGTLVGTSALVVLFPDCECWVMITNTSTWRGHAFAKETVGFFDKLRQKYGQQFPKRSLWPMD
;
A
#
# COMPACT_ATOMS: atom_id res chain seq x y z
N MET A 1 -15.06 23.52 15.90
CA MET A 1 -14.67 24.63 14.99
C MET A 1 -13.26 24.32 14.51
N LEU A 2 -13.14 23.50 13.49
CA LEU A 2 -11.83 23.00 13.02
C LEU A 2 -11.82 23.15 11.51
N PHE A 3 -10.81 23.80 10.99
CA PHE A 3 -10.47 23.89 9.58
C PHE A 3 -11.47 24.69 8.71
N ARG A 4 -11.46 26.02 8.85
CA ARG A 4 -12.29 26.89 8.00
C ARG A 4 -11.63 27.30 6.66
N SER A 5 -10.37 27.00 6.40
CA SER A 5 -9.71 27.46 5.16
C SER A 5 -8.78 26.46 4.50
N THR A 6 -7.92 25.78 5.21
CA THR A 6 -6.94 24.88 4.60
C THR A 6 -6.82 23.60 5.45
N PRO A 7 -6.82 22.40 4.86
CA PRO A 7 -6.52 21.18 5.59
C PRO A 7 -5.16 21.30 6.28
N PRO A 8 -4.98 20.70 7.47
CA PRO A 8 -3.69 20.69 8.13
C PRO A 8 -2.68 19.89 7.30
N ASP A 9 -1.45 20.36 7.22
CA ASP A 9 -0.35 19.54 6.76
C ASP A 9 -0.07 18.35 7.71
N ASN A 10 0.77 17.42 7.29
CA ASN A 10 1.07 16.22 8.05
C ASN A 10 1.66 16.53 9.45
N HIS A 11 2.47 17.58 9.59
CA HIS A 11 3.03 17.97 10.89
C HIS A 11 1.98 18.57 11.82
N GLN A 12 1.10 19.39 11.29
CA GLN A 12 -0.03 19.97 12.04
C GLN A 12 -1.00 18.86 12.46
N LEU A 13 -1.34 17.94 11.55
CA LEU A 13 -2.20 16.79 11.84
C LEU A 13 -1.59 15.90 12.93
N THR A 14 -0.29 15.63 12.87
CA THR A 14 0.45 14.88 13.88
C THR A 14 0.37 15.55 15.25
N ARG A 15 0.61 16.86 15.33
CA ARG A 15 0.48 17.62 16.60
C ARG A 15 -0.93 17.55 17.18
N ILE A 16 -1.96 17.58 16.34
CA ILE A 16 -3.35 17.49 16.78
C ILE A 16 -3.66 16.10 17.32
N ILE A 17 -3.26 15.05 16.60
CA ILE A 17 -3.58 13.66 16.96
C ILE A 17 -2.81 13.22 18.20
N LEU A 18 -1.52 13.57 18.31
CA LEU A 18 -0.69 13.23 19.49
C LEU A 18 -1.16 13.91 20.80
N ARG A 19 -2.02 14.91 20.74
CA ARG A 19 -2.68 15.49 21.93
C ARG A 19 -3.91 14.71 22.38
N ARG A 20 -4.39 13.75 21.58
CA ARG A 20 -5.53 12.92 21.97
C ARG A 20 -5.09 11.81 22.90
N ARG A 21 -6.01 11.41 23.79
CA ARG A 21 -5.80 10.21 24.60
C ARG A 21 -5.71 8.99 23.71
N LEU A 22 -4.80 8.08 24.00
CA LEU A 22 -4.72 6.77 23.34
C LEU A 22 -5.99 5.97 23.63
N SER A 23 -6.39 5.14 22.66
CA SER A 23 -7.55 4.25 22.81
C SER A 23 -7.27 3.09 23.77
N TYR A 24 -6.00 2.72 23.91
CA TYR A 24 -5.51 1.65 24.78
C TYR A 24 -4.05 1.93 25.15
N THR A 25 -3.54 1.28 26.19
CA THR A 25 -2.12 1.32 26.56
C THR A 25 -1.27 0.68 25.44
N PRO A 26 -0.10 1.24 25.09
CA PRO A 26 0.80 0.61 24.14
C PRO A 26 1.11 -0.85 24.52
N GLY A 27 0.93 -1.77 23.57
CA GLY A 27 1.08 -3.20 23.78
C GLY A 27 -0.18 -3.95 24.21
N GLU A 28 -1.25 -3.27 24.61
CA GLU A 28 -2.51 -3.90 25.09
C GLU A 28 -3.63 -3.94 24.03
N GLY A 29 -3.36 -3.46 22.82
CA GLY A 29 -4.37 -3.44 21.78
C GLY A 29 -3.79 -3.29 20.39
N ASN A 30 -4.64 -3.56 19.39
CA ASN A 30 -4.30 -3.47 17.99
C ASN A 30 -5.44 -2.82 17.22
N THR A 31 -5.14 -1.78 16.46
CA THR A 31 -6.09 -1.13 15.55
C THR A 31 -5.34 -0.64 14.32
N TYR A 32 -5.83 -1.02 13.14
CA TYR A 32 -5.29 -0.49 11.89
C TYR A 32 -5.42 1.04 11.84
N SER A 33 -4.35 1.72 11.47
CA SER A 33 -4.31 3.18 11.44
C SER A 33 -3.54 3.72 10.25
N ASN A 34 -4.23 4.42 9.33
CA ASN A 34 -3.57 5.19 8.28
C ASN A 34 -2.64 6.27 8.87
N PHE A 35 -3.09 6.90 9.97
CA PHE A 35 -2.24 7.87 10.68
C PHE A 35 -0.94 7.25 11.18
N GLY A 36 -0.96 6.01 11.67
CA GLY A 36 0.25 5.30 12.07
C GLY A 36 1.26 5.16 10.93
N TYR A 37 0.82 4.77 9.75
CA TYR A 37 1.70 4.67 8.57
C TYR A 37 2.18 6.05 8.07
N MET A 38 1.33 7.08 8.13
CA MET A 38 1.75 8.45 7.85
C MET A 38 2.81 8.94 8.86
N LEU A 39 2.67 8.60 10.13
CA LEU A 39 3.66 8.93 11.16
C LEU A 39 4.99 8.22 10.91
N LEU A 40 4.97 6.94 10.47
CA LEU A 40 6.20 6.23 10.10
C LEU A 40 6.94 6.94 8.95
N SER A 41 6.25 7.47 7.94
CA SER A 41 6.91 8.24 6.88
C SER A 41 7.58 9.51 7.40
N GLN A 42 6.97 10.22 8.35
CA GLN A 42 7.59 11.39 8.99
C GLN A 42 8.81 11.01 9.87
N ILE A 43 8.77 9.83 10.53
CA ILE A 43 9.93 9.31 11.29
C ILE A 43 11.08 9.03 10.31
N ILE A 44 10.82 8.42 9.16
CA ILE A 44 11.83 8.19 8.13
C ILE A 44 12.45 9.51 7.68
N GLU A 45 11.65 10.54 7.36
CA GLU A 45 12.16 11.86 7.01
C GLU A 45 13.03 12.48 8.11
N ARG A 46 12.56 12.37 9.34
CA ARG A 46 13.29 12.93 10.49
C ARG A 46 14.63 12.25 10.76
N VAL A 47 14.70 10.94 10.60
CA VAL A 47 15.90 10.14 10.86
C VAL A 47 16.89 10.22 9.68
N SER A 48 16.38 10.19 8.45
CA SER A 48 17.22 10.20 7.24
C SER A 48 17.69 11.60 6.84
N GLY A 49 16.94 12.63 7.21
CA GLY A 49 17.15 14.01 6.73
C GLY A 49 16.73 14.20 5.26
N GLN A 50 16.01 13.24 4.67
CA GLN A 50 15.57 13.24 3.28
C GLN A 50 14.04 13.23 3.19
N PRO A 51 13.41 13.78 2.11
CA PRO A 51 12.00 13.57 1.82
C PRO A 51 11.66 12.07 1.73
N TYR A 52 10.50 11.68 2.23
CA TYR A 52 10.07 10.27 2.30
C TYR A 52 10.12 9.56 0.94
N GLU A 53 9.55 10.17 -0.10
CA GLU A 53 9.57 9.60 -1.46
C GLU A 53 11.00 9.37 -1.96
N GLN A 54 11.88 10.36 -1.79
CA GLN A 54 13.28 10.25 -2.20
C GLN A 54 14.00 9.12 -1.45
N PHE A 55 13.87 9.07 -0.13
CA PHE A 55 14.49 8.02 0.70
C PHE A 55 14.04 6.62 0.26
N MET A 56 12.74 6.42 0.06
CA MET A 56 12.19 5.12 -0.36
C MET A 56 12.68 4.72 -1.75
N CYS A 57 12.70 5.67 -2.70
CA CYS A 57 13.20 5.42 -4.05
C CYS A 57 14.69 5.04 -4.05
N GLU A 58 15.52 5.76 -3.32
CA GLU A 58 16.99 5.55 -3.32
C GLU A 58 17.40 4.32 -2.48
N ARG A 59 16.70 4.06 -1.37
CA ARG A 59 17.15 3.07 -0.38
C ARG A 59 16.45 1.72 -0.46
N LEU A 60 15.25 1.67 -1.06
CA LEU A 60 14.47 0.43 -1.19
C LEU A 60 14.17 0.08 -2.65
N PHE A 61 13.56 0.99 -3.40
CA PHE A 61 13.05 0.63 -4.72
C PHE A 61 14.16 0.49 -5.77
N ALA A 62 15.10 1.42 -5.85
CA ALA A 62 16.21 1.33 -6.79
C ALA A 62 17.10 0.10 -6.51
N PRO A 63 17.51 -0.21 -5.26
CA PRO A 63 18.21 -1.46 -4.96
C PRO A 63 17.42 -2.73 -5.30
N ALA A 64 16.09 -2.70 -5.18
CA ALA A 64 15.21 -3.78 -5.62
C ALA A 64 15.01 -3.84 -7.15
N GLY A 65 15.64 -2.93 -7.91
CA GLY A 65 15.49 -2.80 -9.36
C GLY A 65 14.12 -2.28 -9.79
N CYS A 66 13.45 -1.49 -8.95
CA CYS A 66 12.18 -0.84 -9.22
C CYS A 66 12.39 0.65 -9.45
N HIS A 67 11.89 1.18 -10.58
CA HIS A 67 12.20 2.54 -11.03
C HIS A 67 10.99 3.44 -11.26
N ASP A 68 9.77 2.87 -11.30
CA ASP A 68 8.52 3.60 -11.59
C ASP A 68 7.64 3.84 -10.34
N PHE A 69 8.12 3.47 -9.15
CA PHE A 69 7.40 3.82 -7.92
C PHE A 69 7.42 5.32 -7.68
N HIS A 70 6.26 5.89 -7.39
CA HIS A 70 6.12 7.31 -7.05
C HIS A 70 4.87 7.55 -6.19
N LEU A 71 4.83 8.66 -5.48
CA LEU A 71 3.61 9.09 -4.79
C LEU A 71 2.62 9.70 -5.78
N ALA A 72 1.35 9.32 -5.65
CA ALA A 72 0.24 9.82 -6.45
C ALA A 72 -0.02 11.31 -6.23
N ARG A 73 -0.74 11.93 -7.17
CA ARG A 73 -1.18 13.32 -7.11
C ARG A 73 -2.69 13.40 -6.91
N ASN A 74 -3.16 14.50 -6.33
CA ASN A 74 -4.57 14.70 -6.00
C ASN A 74 -5.46 14.85 -7.23
N TYR A 75 -4.92 15.39 -8.34
CA TYR A 75 -5.70 15.80 -9.51
C TYR A 75 -5.23 15.13 -10.79
N TYR A 76 -6.15 14.91 -11.71
CA TYR A 76 -5.88 14.26 -12.99
C TYR A 76 -4.79 14.96 -13.81
N GLU A 77 -4.81 16.29 -13.84
CA GLU A 77 -3.85 17.11 -14.57
C GLU A 77 -2.42 17.02 -14.03
N ASN A 78 -2.28 16.63 -12.77
CA ASN A 78 -0.98 16.52 -12.09
C ASN A 78 -0.42 15.09 -12.07
N LYS A 79 -1.17 14.11 -12.56
CA LYS A 79 -0.69 12.72 -12.63
C LYS A 79 0.54 12.60 -13.52
N ARG A 80 1.39 11.62 -13.27
CA ARG A 80 2.56 11.37 -14.14
C ARG A 80 2.12 10.84 -15.51
N PRO A 81 2.91 11.08 -16.59
CA PRO A 81 2.54 10.65 -17.94
C PRO A 81 2.29 9.15 -18.09
N ASN A 82 3.04 8.32 -17.35
CA ASN A 82 2.93 6.86 -17.35
C ASN A 82 1.87 6.32 -16.36
N GLU A 83 1.23 7.18 -15.58
CA GLU A 83 0.18 6.79 -14.65
C GLU A 83 -1.15 6.67 -15.38
N VAL A 84 -1.88 5.57 -15.13
CA VAL A 84 -3.19 5.31 -15.72
C VAL A 84 -4.25 6.28 -15.19
N ARG A 85 -5.32 6.46 -15.95
CA ARG A 85 -6.50 7.20 -15.48
C ARG A 85 -7.30 6.32 -14.51
N TYR A 86 -7.76 6.92 -13.40
CA TYR A 86 -8.67 6.30 -12.44
C TYR A 86 -10.13 6.53 -12.82
N TYR A 87 -10.97 5.57 -12.51
CA TYR A 87 -12.40 5.60 -12.83
C TYR A 87 -13.24 5.31 -11.59
N MET A 88 -14.41 5.91 -11.57
CA MET A 88 -15.45 5.55 -10.62
C MET A 88 -16.45 4.61 -11.27
N HIS A 89 -17.17 3.83 -10.46
CA HIS A 89 -18.34 3.10 -10.97
C HIS A 89 -19.42 4.09 -11.45
N ASN A 90 -20.23 3.68 -12.40
CA ASN A 90 -21.18 4.52 -13.12
C ASN A 90 -22.25 5.19 -12.24
N THR A 91 -22.51 4.67 -11.03
CA THR A 91 -23.46 5.24 -10.05
C THR A 91 -22.79 6.15 -9.03
N ALA A 92 -21.47 6.40 -9.13
CA ALA A 92 -20.76 7.25 -8.21
C ALA A 92 -21.16 8.72 -8.42
N THR A 93 -21.57 9.39 -7.34
CA THR A 93 -21.82 10.83 -7.33
C THR A 93 -20.54 11.62 -7.06
N PRO A 94 -20.40 12.83 -7.58
CA PRO A 94 -19.33 13.75 -7.18
C PRO A 94 -19.31 13.99 -5.67
N SER A 95 -18.15 14.35 -5.14
CA SER A 95 -17.93 14.68 -3.73
C SER A 95 -17.38 16.09 -3.58
N LEU A 96 -17.45 16.63 -2.36
CA LEU A 96 -16.77 17.88 -2.04
C LEU A 96 -15.25 17.66 -2.06
N GLU A 97 -14.55 18.65 -2.57
CA GLU A 97 -13.09 18.66 -2.59
C GLU A 97 -12.51 18.68 -1.17
N PHE A 98 -11.41 17.93 -0.96
CA PHE A 98 -10.78 17.75 0.35
C PHE A 98 -10.32 19.05 1.02
N ASN A 99 -10.01 20.09 0.22
CA ASN A 99 -9.45 21.36 0.69
C ASN A 99 -10.51 22.37 1.16
N ASN A 100 -11.78 21.97 1.29
CA ASN A 100 -12.91 22.81 1.69
C ASN A 100 -13.19 24.01 0.75
N SER A 101 -12.81 23.93 -0.50
CA SER A 101 -13.08 24.96 -1.51
C SER A 101 -14.58 25.14 -1.81
N GLY A 102 -15.39 24.14 -1.45
CA GLY A 102 -16.80 24.03 -1.85
C GLY A 102 -17.00 23.49 -3.27
N ARG A 103 -15.92 23.16 -3.99
CA ARG A 103 -15.98 22.62 -5.34
C ARG A 103 -16.39 21.14 -5.30
N MET A 104 -17.26 20.75 -6.25
CA MET A 104 -17.59 19.35 -6.48
C MET A 104 -16.58 18.74 -7.45
N VAL A 105 -16.03 17.58 -7.10
CA VAL A 105 -15.00 16.87 -7.85
C VAL A 105 -15.39 15.41 -8.13
N VAL A 106 -14.77 14.82 -9.13
CA VAL A 106 -14.83 13.36 -9.32
C VAL A 106 -14.09 12.72 -8.14
N ARG A 107 -14.73 11.79 -7.45
CA ARG A 107 -14.27 11.25 -6.18
C ARG A 107 -12.83 10.74 -6.19
N CYS A 108 -12.38 10.09 -7.28
CA CYS A 108 -11.01 9.62 -7.43
C CYS A 108 -9.98 10.73 -7.71
N TYR A 109 -10.41 11.98 -7.89
CA TYR A 109 -9.57 13.15 -8.12
C TYR A 109 -10.04 14.33 -7.28
N GLY A 110 -9.46 14.46 -6.08
CA GLY A 110 -9.71 15.61 -5.20
C GLY A 110 -10.68 15.39 -4.04
N GLU A 111 -11.31 14.20 -3.86
CA GLU A 111 -12.08 13.90 -2.65
C GLU A 111 -11.17 13.70 -1.43
N ASN A 112 -10.02 13.08 -1.64
CA ASN A 112 -9.03 12.83 -0.61
C ASN A 112 -7.71 13.52 -0.94
N ASP A 113 -6.98 13.89 0.09
CA ASP A 113 -5.62 14.40 -0.02
C ASP A 113 -4.64 13.22 -0.14
N ILE A 114 -4.45 12.74 -1.36
CA ILE A 114 -3.60 11.59 -1.67
C ILE A 114 -2.11 11.93 -1.50
N GLU A 115 -1.72 13.15 -1.84
CA GLU A 115 -0.32 13.60 -1.75
C GLU A 115 0.21 13.55 -0.33
N HIS A 116 -0.64 13.78 0.67
CA HIS A 116 -0.27 13.72 2.08
C HIS A 116 -0.47 12.34 2.73
N LEU A 117 -0.98 11.34 2.01
CA LEU A 117 -1.07 9.97 2.55
C LEU A 117 0.30 9.34 2.78
N ASN A 118 1.28 9.65 1.93
CA ASN A 118 2.64 9.09 2.04
C ASN A 118 2.61 7.56 2.26
N GLY A 119 3.22 7.08 3.35
CA GLY A 119 3.23 5.67 3.73
C GLY A 119 1.86 5.05 4.02
N ALA A 120 0.80 5.85 4.14
CA ALA A 120 -0.55 5.37 4.40
C ALA A 120 -1.30 4.88 3.14
N GLY A 121 -0.64 4.80 1.98
CA GLY A 121 -1.22 4.25 0.75
C GLY A 121 -1.14 5.16 -0.47
N GLY A 122 -0.27 6.19 -0.44
CA GLY A 122 -0.09 7.13 -1.56
C GLY A 122 0.75 6.62 -2.73
N TRP A 123 1.30 5.41 -2.67
CA TRP A 123 2.20 4.90 -3.71
C TRP A 123 1.47 4.42 -4.96
N CYS A 124 2.02 4.77 -6.13
CA CYS A 124 1.70 4.20 -7.43
C CYS A 124 2.85 3.31 -7.91
N ALA A 125 2.50 2.18 -8.53
CA ALA A 125 3.45 1.27 -9.15
C ALA A 125 2.76 0.45 -10.25
N SER A 126 3.55 -0.13 -11.15
CA SER A 126 3.05 -1.19 -12.03
C SER A 126 2.98 -2.54 -11.29
N ALA A 127 2.10 -3.44 -11.74
CA ALA A 127 2.01 -4.78 -11.15
C ALA A 127 3.32 -5.57 -11.26
N PRO A 128 4.08 -5.55 -12.39
CA PRO A 128 5.39 -6.18 -12.45
C PRO A 128 6.39 -5.62 -11.43
N GLU A 129 6.50 -4.30 -11.29
CA GLU A 129 7.41 -3.71 -10.31
C GLU A 129 7.02 -4.03 -8.87
N LEU A 130 5.71 -4.09 -8.58
CA LEU A 130 5.26 -4.52 -7.26
C LEU A 130 5.61 -5.99 -6.99
N CYS A 131 5.51 -6.89 -7.98
CA CYS A 131 6.00 -8.26 -7.84
C CYS A 131 7.51 -8.29 -7.57
N ARG A 132 8.30 -7.48 -8.28
CA ARG A 132 9.75 -7.38 -8.07
C ARG A 132 10.09 -6.88 -6.67
N PHE A 133 9.43 -5.83 -6.21
CA PHE A 133 9.62 -5.30 -4.87
C PHE A 133 9.30 -6.35 -3.80
N ILE A 134 8.19 -7.09 -3.95
CA ILE A 134 7.83 -8.16 -3.01
C ILE A 134 8.90 -9.24 -2.97
N ALA A 135 9.44 -9.65 -4.12
CA ALA A 135 10.52 -10.64 -4.18
C ALA A 135 11.83 -10.16 -3.54
N ALA A 136 12.05 -8.83 -3.44
CA ALA A 136 13.21 -8.22 -2.81
C ALA A 136 13.03 -7.94 -1.30
N ILE A 137 11.92 -8.37 -0.69
CA ILE A 137 11.62 -8.19 0.75
C ILE A 137 10.97 -9.43 1.38
N ASP A 138 10.97 -10.57 0.71
CA ASP A 138 10.22 -11.76 1.15
C ASP A 138 11.07 -12.78 1.93
N GLY A 139 12.38 -12.60 1.98
CA GLY A 139 13.33 -13.49 2.65
C GLY A 139 13.52 -14.83 1.95
N ARG A 140 13.15 -14.95 0.67
CA ARG A 140 13.17 -16.20 -0.09
C ARG A 140 14.30 -16.21 -1.12
N LYS A 141 14.63 -17.39 -1.61
CA LYS A 141 15.65 -17.56 -2.65
C LYS A 141 15.13 -17.06 -3.99
N GLY A 142 15.99 -16.43 -4.77
CA GLY A 142 15.75 -16.05 -6.18
C GLY A 142 16.04 -14.60 -6.50
N VAL A 143 15.74 -13.69 -5.59
CA VAL A 143 16.10 -12.26 -5.69
C VAL A 143 16.77 -11.88 -4.37
N ASP A 144 17.82 -11.08 -4.41
CA ASP A 144 18.48 -10.60 -3.20
C ASP A 144 17.57 -9.61 -2.46
N ASP A 145 17.39 -9.87 -1.17
CA ASP A 145 16.59 -9.00 -0.32
C ASP A 145 17.29 -7.67 -0.04
N VAL A 146 16.55 -6.59 -0.11
CA VAL A 146 17.00 -5.25 0.33
C VAL A 146 16.88 -5.07 1.85
N LEU A 147 16.22 -6.01 2.52
CA LEU A 147 16.10 -6.08 3.98
C LEU A 147 16.95 -7.22 4.54
N SER A 148 17.44 -7.06 5.77
CA SER A 148 18.12 -8.16 6.45
C SER A 148 17.14 -9.30 6.77
N ALA A 149 17.63 -10.53 6.85
CA ALA A 149 16.85 -11.70 7.25
C ALA A 149 16.17 -11.51 8.64
N GLU A 150 16.81 -10.78 9.54
CA GLU A 150 16.24 -10.41 10.85
C GLU A 150 15.03 -9.49 10.66
N SER A 151 15.14 -8.45 9.80
CA SER A 151 14.03 -7.53 9.53
C SER A 151 12.85 -8.24 8.87
N VAL A 152 13.11 -9.11 7.90
CA VAL A 152 12.07 -9.93 7.27
C VAL A 152 11.41 -10.85 8.31
N GLY A 153 12.20 -11.48 9.17
CA GLY A 153 11.69 -12.31 10.27
C GLY A 153 10.75 -11.52 11.18
N LEU A 154 11.15 -10.33 11.63
CA LEU A 154 10.31 -9.46 12.46
C LEU A 154 9.02 -9.02 11.76
N MET A 155 9.06 -8.77 10.46
CA MET A 155 7.88 -8.36 9.68
C MET A 155 6.86 -9.49 9.52
N THR A 156 7.34 -10.73 9.44
CA THR A 156 6.52 -11.88 9.06
C THR A 156 6.29 -12.85 10.20
N GLU A 157 6.84 -12.58 11.38
CA GLU A 157 6.65 -13.38 12.57
C GLU A 157 5.16 -13.60 12.86
N ASP A 158 4.76 -14.88 12.91
CA ASP A 158 3.43 -15.26 13.33
C ASP A 158 3.33 -15.16 14.85
N ARG A 159 3.03 -13.96 15.32
CA ARG A 159 2.85 -13.69 16.75
C ARG A 159 1.50 -14.26 17.17
N HIS A 160 1.51 -15.32 17.95
CA HIS A 160 0.31 -15.98 18.48
C HIS A 160 -0.48 -15.16 19.51
N ASP A 161 -0.11 -13.91 19.73
CA ASP A 161 -0.85 -12.99 20.56
C ASP A 161 -2.08 -12.48 19.77
N GLU A 162 -3.26 -12.50 20.38
CA GLU A 162 -4.50 -12.01 19.78
C GLU A 162 -4.44 -10.52 19.40
N HIS A 163 -3.48 -9.78 19.94
CA HIS A 163 -3.21 -8.39 19.64
C HIS A 163 -2.07 -8.19 18.61
N ALA A 164 -1.42 -9.26 18.17
CA ALA A 164 -0.32 -9.18 17.22
C ALA A 164 -0.81 -9.19 15.77
N PHE A 165 -0.06 -8.54 14.89
CA PHE A 165 -0.27 -8.55 13.45
C PHE A 165 1.07 -8.46 12.73
N SER A 166 1.13 -8.99 11.53
CA SER A 166 2.32 -8.93 10.68
C SER A 166 2.59 -7.49 10.26
N LEU A 167 3.86 -7.07 10.31
CA LEU A 167 4.24 -5.72 9.91
C LEU A 167 4.20 -5.57 8.39
N GLY A 168 3.35 -4.69 7.90
CA GLY A 168 3.17 -4.45 6.46
C GLY A 168 2.24 -5.44 5.75
N TRP A 169 1.94 -6.59 6.31
CA TRP A 169 1.05 -7.61 5.76
C TRP A 169 -0.29 -7.66 6.51
N ASN A 170 -1.36 -8.10 5.84
CA ASN A 170 -2.62 -8.39 6.53
C ASN A 170 -2.52 -9.71 7.31
N LYS A 171 -1.78 -10.68 6.76
CA LYS A 171 -1.49 -11.97 7.39
C LYS A 171 -0.29 -12.64 6.72
N THR A 172 0.46 -13.39 7.51
CA THR A 172 1.62 -14.18 7.11
C THR A 172 1.61 -15.57 7.75
N PRO A 173 0.59 -16.43 7.45
CA PRO A 173 0.51 -17.74 8.06
C PRO A 173 1.71 -18.60 7.63
N LYS A 174 2.22 -19.43 8.55
CA LYS A 174 3.42 -20.28 8.35
C LYS A 174 3.35 -21.17 7.09
N ASN A 175 2.20 -21.75 6.82
CA ASN A 175 1.99 -22.70 5.72
C ASN A 175 0.92 -22.21 4.72
N GLY A 176 0.68 -20.92 4.65
CA GLY A 176 -0.32 -20.33 3.76
C GLY A 176 0.17 -19.10 3.04
N PRO A 177 -0.64 -18.51 2.16
CA PRO A 177 -0.24 -17.33 1.42
C PRO A 177 -0.16 -16.10 2.33
N TRP A 178 0.88 -15.30 2.11
CA TRP A 178 0.92 -13.95 2.66
C TRP A 178 0.06 -13.03 1.81
N VAL A 179 -0.70 -12.17 2.46
CA VAL A 179 -1.68 -11.33 1.77
C VAL A 179 -1.54 -9.88 2.21
N ARG A 180 -1.53 -8.98 1.25
CA ARG A 180 -1.70 -7.54 1.48
C ARG A 180 -2.77 -6.99 0.55
N THR A 181 -3.67 -6.18 1.11
CA THR A 181 -4.74 -5.52 0.36
C THR A 181 -4.68 -4.01 0.55
N GLY A 182 -5.16 -3.28 -0.43
CA GLY A 182 -5.35 -1.84 -0.36
C GLY A 182 -6.58 -1.43 -1.18
N THR A 183 -7.31 -0.45 -0.70
CA THR A 183 -8.44 0.14 -1.42
C THR A 183 -8.51 1.62 -1.11
N LEU A 184 -8.49 2.41 -2.16
CA LEU A 184 -8.79 3.84 -2.14
C LEU A 184 -9.91 4.12 -3.15
N VAL A 185 -10.45 5.32 -3.10
CA VAL A 185 -11.44 5.77 -4.10
C VAL A 185 -10.81 5.73 -5.49
N GLY A 186 -11.38 4.92 -6.39
CA GLY A 186 -10.89 4.77 -7.76
C GLY A 186 -9.80 3.72 -7.96
N THR A 187 -9.39 2.97 -6.91
CA THR A 187 -8.37 1.91 -7.06
C THR A 187 -8.53 0.79 -6.05
N SER A 188 -8.08 -0.39 -6.42
CA SER A 188 -7.93 -1.53 -5.50
C SER A 188 -6.66 -2.28 -5.84
N ALA A 189 -5.92 -2.71 -4.81
CA ALA A 189 -4.69 -3.46 -4.95
C ALA A 189 -4.72 -4.72 -4.07
N LEU A 190 -4.09 -5.77 -4.56
CA LEU A 190 -3.94 -7.04 -3.87
C LEU A 190 -2.59 -7.65 -4.22
N VAL A 191 -1.90 -8.12 -3.20
CA VAL A 191 -0.71 -8.98 -3.31
C VAL A 191 -1.00 -10.29 -2.61
N VAL A 192 -0.71 -11.40 -3.27
CA VAL A 192 -0.76 -12.74 -2.70
C VAL A 192 0.58 -13.42 -3.00
N LEU A 193 1.36 -13.68 -1.97
CA LEU A 193 2.61 -14.42 -2.07
C LEU A 193 2.39 -15.84 -1.53
N PHE A 194 2.42 -16.81 -2.41
CA PHE A 194 2.21 -18.22 -2.07
C PHE A 194 3.47 -18.87 -1.46
N PRO A 195 3.33 -19.97 -0.70
CA PRO A 195 4.47 -20.64 -0.05
C PRO A 195 5.58 -21.11 -1.01
N ASP A 196 5.26 -21.40 -2.26
CA ASP A 196 6.18 -21.81 -3.33
C ASP A 196 6.81 -20.65 -4.11
N CYS A 197 6.78 -19.44 -3.55
CA CYS A 197 7.33 -18.20 -4.10
C CYS A 197 6.58 -17.62 -5.30
N GLU A 198 5.45 -18.17 -5.71
CA GLU A 198 4.61 -17.49 -6.68
C GLU A 198 3.99 -16.23 -6.08
N CYS A 199 4.25 -15.08 -6.69
CA CYS A 199 3.64 -13.80 -6.31
C CYS A 199 2.60 -13.37 -7.34
N TRP A 200 1.37 -13.17 -6.88
CA TRP A 200 0.27 -12.70 -7.71
C TRP A 200 -0.16 -11.32 -7.26
N VAL A 201 -0.15 -10.38 -8.19
CA VAL A 201 -0.50 -8.98 -7.95
C VAL A 201 -1.68 -8.60 -8.83
N MET A 202 -2.65 -7.91 -8.25
CA MET A 202 -3.71 -7.22 -8.96
C MET A 202 -3.71 -5.75 -8.54
N ILE A 203 -3.65 -4.87 -9.52
CA ILE A 203 -3.88 -3.43 -9.33
C ILE A 203 -4.96 -3.02 -10.34
N THR A 204 -6.04 -2.43 -9.85
CA THR A 204 -7.13 -1.92 -10.69
C THR A 204 -7.20 -0.41 -10.57
N ASN A 205 -7.47 0.25 -11.68
CA ASN A 205 -7.70 1.69 -11.76
C ASN A 205 -9.18 2.07 -11.61
N THR A 206 -9.91 1.22 -10.92
CA THR A 206 -11.28 1.47 -10.46
C THR A 206 -11.52 0.76 -9.14
N SER A 207 -12.28 1.36 -8.25
CA SER A 207 -12.77 0.69 -7.04
C SER A 207 -14.18 0.17 -7.28
N THR A 208 -14.46 -1.00 -6.71
CA THR A 208 -15.81 -1.55 -6.73
C THR A 208 -16.63 -1.00 -5.57
N TRP A 209 -17.96 -1.03 -5.69
CA TRP A 209 -18.86 -0.74 -4.58
C TRP A 209 -18.74 -1.75 -3.41
N ARG A 210 -18.09 -2.90 -3.64
CA ARG A 210 -17.91 -3.98 -2.65
C ARG A 210 -16.76 -3.73 -1.67
N GLY A 211 -15.95 -2.69 -1.89
CA GLY A 211 -14.85 -2.33 -0.99
C GLY A 211 -13.93 -3.52 -0.65
N HIS A 212 -13.69 -3.76 0.63
CA HIS A 212 -12.81 -4.85 1.11
C HIS A 212 -13.26 -6.26 0.75
N ALA A 213 -14.56 -6.49 0.52
CA ALA A 213 -15.06 -7.81 0.12
C ALA A 213 -14.51 -8.23 -1.24
N PHE A 214 -14.27 -7.28 -2.15
CA PHE A 214 -13.69 -7.54 -3.45
C PHE A 214 -12.29 -8.17 -3.36
N ALA A 215 -11.41 -7.63 -2.53
CA ALA A 215 -10.08 -8.18 -2.33
C ALA A 215 -10.14 -9.62 -1.78
N LYS A 216 -11.00 -9.89 -0.79
CA LYS A 216 -11.18 -11.23 -0.22
C LYS A 216 -11.67 -12.24 -1.27
N GLU A 217 -12.61 -11.86 -2.11
CA GLU A 217 -13.12 -12.70 -3.21
C GLU A 217 -12.04 -12.96 -4.25
N THR A 218 -11.23 -11.96 -4.57
CA THR A 218 -10.13 -12.09 -5.53
C THR A 218 -9.04 -13.04 -5.03
N VAL A 219 -8.73 -13.06 -3.73
CA VAL A 219 -7.82 -14.08 -3.15
C VAL A 219 -8.36 -15.49 -3.42
N GLY A 220 -9.65 -15.72 -3.15
CA GLY A 220 -10.27 -17.01 -3.42
C GLY A 220 -10.34 -17.38 -4.92
N PHE A 221 -10.43 -16.37 -5.78
CA PHE A 221 -10.37 -16.56 -7.24
C PHE A 221 -8.96 -16.91 -7.70
N PHE A 222 -7.92 -16.23 -7.20
CA PHE A 222 -6.52 -16.56 -7.50
C PHE A 222 -6.19 -17.99 -7.09
N ASP A 223 -6.63 -18.42 -5.92
CA ASP A 223 -6.40 -19.78 -5.44
C ASP A 223 -7.04 -20.83 -6.37
N LYS A 224 -8.27 -20.60 -6.81
CA LYS A 224 -8.96 -21.46 -7.79
C LYS A 224 -8.26 -21.49 -9.14
N LEU A 225 -7.83 -20.35 -9.66
CA LEU A 225 -7.08 -20.26 -10.91
C LEU A 225 -5.77 -21.02 -10.83
N ARG A 226 -5.05 -20.85 -9.73
CA ARG A 226 -3.78 -21.53 -9.48
C ARG A 226 -3.96 -23.05 -9.41
N GLN A 227 -4.96 -23.53 -8.68
CA GLN A 227 -5.27 -24.96 -8.61
C GLN A 227 -5.62 -25.54 -9.98
N LYS A 228 -6.41 -24.82 -10.78
CA LYS A 228 -6.89 -25.32 -12.07
C LYS A 228 -5.88 -25.20 -13.20
N TYR A 229 -5.11 -24.12 -13.22
CA TYR A 229 -4.27 -23.75 -14.38
C TYR A 229 -2.80 -23.55 -14.05
N GLY A 230 -2.37 -23.68 -12.81
CA GLY A 230 -1.00 -23.34 -12.38
C GLY A 230 0.09 -24.09 -13.13
N GLN A 231 -0.19 -25.34 -13.59
CA GLN A 231 0.75 -26.10 -14.42
C GLN A 231 0.94 -25.55 -15.84
N GLN A 232 0.04 -24.69 -16.30
CA GLN A 232 0.06 -24.11 -17.64
C GLN A 232 0.74 -22.73 -17.65
N PHE A 233 0.99 -22.12 -16.49
CA PHE A 233 1.67 -20.85 -16.43
C PHE A 233 3.16 -20.99 -16.78
N PRO A 234 3.73 -20.02 -17.53
CA PRO A 234 5.16 -20.03 -17.83
C PRO A 234 5.97 -19.95 -16.53
N LYS A 235 6.83 -20.93 -16.31
CA LYS A 235 7.77 -20.95 -15.16
C LYS A 235 9.09 -20.29 -15.53
N ARG A 236 9.05 -19.01 -15.87
CA ARG A 236 10.23 -18.21 -16.19
C ARG A 236 10.20 -16.91 -15.41
N SER A 237 11.37 -16.46 -14.99
CA SER A 237 11.51 -15.10 -14.44
C SER A 237 11.13 -14.08 -15.52
N LEU A 238 10.41 -13.03 -15.12
CA LEU A 238 10.17 -11.85 -15.96
C LEU A 238 11.39 -10.93 -16.00
N TRP A 239 12.35 -11.17 -15.12
CA TRP A 239 13.56 -10.39 -14.98
C TRP A 239 14.76 -11.27 -15.37
N PRO A 240 15.75 -10.74 -16.13
CA PRO A 240 16.99 -11.43 -16.34
C PRO A 240 17.58 -11.79 -14.98
N MET A 241 17.94 -13.04 -14.78
CA MET A 241 18.86 -13.40 -13.72
C MET A 241 20.24 -13.18 -14.33
N ASP A 242 20.94 -12.14 -13.86
CA ASP A 242 22.31 -11.86 -14.24
C ASP A 242 23.24 -12.99 -13.80
#